data_5ea3e52c7cb3fd366d5f249ed6a528ef
#
_entry.id   5ea3e52c7cb3fd366d5f249ed6a528ef
#
_cell.length_a   1.000
_cell.length_b   1.000
_cell.length_c   1.000
_cell.angle_alpha   90.00
_cell.angle_beta   90.00
_cell.angle_gamma   90.00
#
_symmetry.space_group_name_H-M   'P 1'
#
loop_
_entity.id
_entity.type
_entity.pdbx_description
1 polymer ?
#
loop_
_entity_poly.entity_id
_entity_poly.type
_entity_poly.pdbx_seq_one_letter_code
_entity_poly.pdbx_strand_id
1 'polypeptide(L)'
;MKQIATALLKAQSEMSNPKKGATNPFFKSKYADLNAIREAVIPTLNENGISVLQPIVHVEGKNFVKTILLHESGELMESLTEIIYNKQNDAQAQGSGISYARRYALQSFVCVGSADDDGQKAVQSKPNATKEIL
;
A
#
# COMPACT_ATOMS: atom_id res chain seq x y z
N MET A 1 -19.27 9.88 -9.54
CA MET A 1 -18.38 9.30 -8.52
C MET A 1 -19.07 9.06 -7.20
N LYS A 2 -20.37 9.20 -7.19
CA LYS A 2 -21.07 9.04 -5.92
C LYS A 2 -21.10 7.60 -5.42
N GLN A 3 -21.22 6.65 -6.32
CA GLN A 3 -21.34 5.26 -5.91
C GLN A 3 -20.05 4.72 -5.33
N ILE A 4 -18.91 5.04 -5.96
CA ILE A 4 -17.65 4.57 -5.42
C ILE A 4 -17.32 5.31 -4.12
N ALA A 5 -17.72 6.58 -4.01
CA ALA A 5 -17.48 7.31 -2.78
C ALA A 5 -18.23 6.70 -1.61
N THR A 6 -19.49 6.32 -1.82
CA THR A 6 -20.28 5.67 -0.78
C THR A 6 -19.67 4.32 -0.41
N ALA A 7 -19.27 3.55 -1.41
CA ALA A 7 -18.67 2.23 -1.19
C ALA A 7 -17.35 2.33 -0.44
N LEU A 8 -16.52 3.33 -0.78
CA LEU A 8 -15.24 3.52 -0.11
C LEU A 8 -15.42 3.94 1.34
N LEU A 9 -16.37 4.80 1.61
CA LEU A 9 -16.63 5.22 2.98
C LEU A 9 -17.02 4.01 3.83
N LYS A 10 -17.89 3.17 3.31
CA LYS A 10 -18.31 1.98 4.05
C LYS A 10 -17.15 1.02 4.23
N ALA A 11 -16.39 0.77 3.17
CA ALA A 11 -15.25 -0.13 3.24
C ALA A 11 -14.23 0.36 4.26
N GLN A 12 -13.93 1.66 4.23
CA GLN A 12 -12.95 2.21 5.14
C GLN A 12 -13.38 2.07 6.59
N SER A 13 -14.66 2.21 6.85
CA SER A 13 -15.16 2.08 8.23
C SER A 13 -15.05 0.65 8.76
N GLU A 14 -14.94 -0.33 7.86
CA GLU A 14 -14.86 -1.73 8.24
C GLU A 14 -13.44 -2.29 8.15
N MET A 15 -12.51 -1.51 7.63
CA MET A 15 -11.16 -1.98 7.35
C MET A 15 -10.31 -1.97 8.62
N SER A 16 -9.49 -2.99 8.78
CA SER A 16 -8.57 -3.02 9.90
C SER A 16 -7.14 -2.88 9.39
N ASN A 17 -6.23 -2.58 10.29
CA ASN A 17 -4.84 -2.43 9.91
C ASN A 17 -4.23 -3.78 9.58
N PRO A 18 -3.29 -3.81 8.63
CA PRO A 18 -2.61 -5.06 8.31
C PRO A 18 -1.73 -5.53 9.45
N LYS A 19 -1.55 -6.82 9.53
CA LYS A 19 -0.73 -7.41 10.57
C LYS A 19 0.74 -7.29 10.21
N LYS A 20 1.55 -6.98 11.21
CA LYS A 20 2.98 -6.84 11.00
C LYS A 20 3.67 -8.16 11.32
N GLY A 21 3.64 -9.06 10.35
CA GLY A 21 4.20 -10.38 10.56
C GLY A 21 5.59 -10.58 9.96
N ALA A 22 5.96 -9.77 8.98
CA ALA A 22 7.27 -9.91 8.35
C ALA A 22 8.34 -9.20 9.16
N THR A 23 9.59 -9.67 9.05
CA THR A 23 10.70 -9.07 9.78
C THR A 23 11.65 -8.40 8.82
N ASN A 24 11.99 -7.16 9.10
CA ASN A 24 12.94 -6.41 8.31
C ASN A 24 14.35 -6.90 8.69
N PRO A 25 15.10 -7.43 7.73
CA PRO A 25 16.42 -7.99 8.05
C PRO A 25 17.44 -6.97 8.52
N PHE A 26 17.27 -5.70 8.17
CA PHE A 26 18.24 -4.70 8.58
C PHE A 26 17.92 -4.11 9.95
N PHE A 27 16.67 -3.93 10.25
CA PHE A 27 16.29 -3.29 11.52
C PHE A 27 15.70 -4.27 12.50
N LYS A 28 15.50 -5.51 12.09
CA LYS A 28 14.91 -6.54 12.95
C LYS A 28 13.58 -6.10 13.53
N SER A 29 12.88 -5.25 12.83
CA SER A 29 11.55 -4.82 13.23
C SER A 29 10.54 -5.53 12.35
N LYS A 30 9.32 -5.59 12.79
CA LYS A 30 8.27 -6.26 12.05
C LYS A 30 7.49 -5.28 11.20
N TYR A 31 7.00 -5.75 10.09
CA TYR A 31 6.20 -4.92 9.21
C TYR A 31 5.17 -5.79 8.50
N ALA A 32 4.17 -5.18 7.91
CA ALA A 32 3.18 -5.90 7.12
C ALA A 32 3.66 -5.96 5.69
N ASP A 33 3.81 -7.17 5.15
CA ASP A 33 4.24 -7.32 3.77
C ASP A 33 3.05 -7.12 2.84
N LEU A 34 3.28 -7.26 1.54
CA LEU A 34 2.25 -7.04 0.54
C LEU A 34 1.04 -7.95 0.77
N ASN A 35 1.28 -9.20 1.10
CA ASN A 35 0.17 -10.13 1.32
C ASN A 35 -0.65 -9.72 2.53
N ALA A 36 -0.01 -9.28 3.60
CA ALA A 36 -0.74 -8.82 4.79
C ALA A 36 -1.61 -7.62 4.48
N ILE A 37 -1.12 -6.70 3.65
CA ILE A 37 -1.90 -5.54 3.26
C ILE A 37 -3.07 -5.96 2.39
N ARG A 38 -2.82 -6.84 1.41
CA ARG A 38 -3.89 -7.33 0.56
C ARG A 38 -4.97 -8.02 1.36
N GLU A 39 -4.58 -8.85 2.33
CA GLU A 39 -5.54 -9.57 3.16
C GLU A 39 -6.34 -8.62 4.06
N ALA A 40 -5.75 -7.52 4.46
CA ALA A 40 -6.44 -6.57 5.32
C ALA A 40 -7.44 -5.71 4.54
N VAL A 41 -7.18 -5.41 3.28
CA VAL A 41 -8.00 -4.44 2.57
C VAL A 41 -8.86 -5.00 1.44
N ILE A 42 -8.37 -6.00 0.70
CA ILE A 42 -9.09 -6.43 -0.49
C ILE A 42 -10.44 -7.09 -0.18
N PRO A 43 -10.53 -7.98 0.82
CA PRO A 43 -11.85 -8.58 1.09
C PRO A 43 -12.90 -7.54 1.44
N THR A 44 -12.53 -6.52 2.22
CA THR A 44 -13.48 -5.49 2.60
C THR A 44 -13.88 -4.64 1.40
N LEU A 45 -12.92 -4.32 0.53
CA LEU A 45 -13.24 -3.59 -0.68
C LEU A 45 -14.15 -4.41 -1.58
N ASN A 46 -13.85 -5.70 -1.74
CA ASN A 46 -14.68 -6.57 -2.58
C ASN A 46 -16.09 -6.69 -2.04
N GLU A 47 -16.25 -6.76 -0.73
CA GLU A 47 -17.58 -6.83 -0.13
C GLU A 47 -18.41 -5.58 -0.42
N ASN A 48 -17.74 -4.50 -0.73
CA ASN A 48 -18.39 -3.25 -1.04
C ASN A 48 -18.36 -2.93 -2.54
N GLY A 49 -18.17 -3.97 -3.36
CA GLY A 49 -18.28 -3.83 -4.81
C GLY A 49 -17.10 -3.19 -5.49
N ILE A 50 -15.93 -3.20 -4.85
CA ILE A 50 -14.74 -2.57 -5.41
C ILE A 50 -13.67 -3.63 -5.65
N SER A 51 -13.15 -3.68 -6.87
CA SER A 51 -12.01 -4.51 -7.18
C SER A 51 -10.74 -3.67 -7.20
N VAL A 52 -9.61 -4.31 -6.90
CA VAL A 52 -8.31 -3.64 -6.83
C VAL A 52 -7.44 -4.18 -7.95
N LEU A 53 -6.90 -3.30 -8.76
CA LEU A 53 -6.02 -3.66 -9.85
C LEU A 53 -4.74 -2.86 -9.71
N GLN A 54 -3.61 -3.50 -9.97
CA GLN A 54 -2.33 -2.80 -9.88
C GLN A 54 -1.43 -3.15 -11.06
N PRO A 55 -1.85 -2.77 -12.28
CA PRO A 55 -1.02 -3.03 -13.45
C PRO A 55 0.22 -2.16 -13.46
N ILE A 56 1.23 -2.62 -14.18
CA ILE A 56 2.44 -1.85 -14.38
C ILE A 56 2.30 -1.10 -15.69
N VAL A 57 2.55 0.20 -15.65
CA VAL A 57 2.46 1.03 -16.85
C VAL A 57 3.79 1.76 -17.05
N HIS A 58 4.08 2.06 -18.30
CA HIS A 58 5.31 2.72 -18.67
C HIS A 58 4.98 4.08 -19.26
N VAL A 59 5.50 5.14 -18.65
CA VAL A 59 5.21 6.50 -19.07
C VAL A 59 6.51 7.28 -19.12
N GLU A 60 6.83 7.81 -20.30
CA GLU A 60 7.99 8.69 -20.46
C GLU A 60 9.26 8.11 -19.87
N GLY A 61 9.51 6.86 -20.20
CA GLY A 61 10.75 6.22 -19.80
C GLY A 61 10.79 5.68 -18.39
N LYS A 62 9.70 5.79 -17.65
CA LYS A 62 9.64 5.30 -16.28
C LYS A 62 8.53 4.29 -16.11
N ASN A 63 8.71 3.39 -15.16
CA ASN A 63 7.72 2.37 -14.86
C ASN A 63 6.99 2.72 -13.58
N PHE A 64 5.70 2.49 -13.58
CA PHE A 64 4.83 2.80 -12.44
C PHE A 64 3.93 1.64 -12.14
N VAL A 65 3.55 1.51 -10.88
CA VAL A 65 2.39 0.70 -10.51
C VAL A 65 1.20 1.65 -10.54
N LYS A 66 0.17 1.28 -11.30
CA LYS A 66 -1.05 2.07 -11.32
C LYS A 66 -2.05 1.34 -10.43
N THR A 67 -2.43 1.96 -9.34
CA THR A 67 -3.41 1.35 -8.44
C THR A 67 -4.78 1.87 -8.80
N ILE A 68 -5.69 0.95 -9.08
CA ILE A 68 -7.04 1.27 -9.51
C ILE A 68 -8.03 0.66 -8.55
N LEU A 69 -8.93 1.47 -8.05
CA LEU A 69 -10.08 1.00 -7.28
C LEU A 69 -11.27 1.12 -8.22
N LEU A 70 -11.80 -0.01 -8.65
CA LEU A 70 -12.86 -0.04 -9.65
C LEU A 70 -14.15 -0.55 -9.00
N HIS A 71 -15.15 0.32 -8.98
CA HIS A 71 -16.45 -0.03 -8.40
C HIS A 71 -17.30 -0.74 -9.45
N GLU A 72 -18.23 -1.56 -9.00
CA GLU A 72 -19.09 -2.33 -9.89
C GLU A 72 -19.93 -1.45 -10.80
N SER A 73 -20.12 -0.18 -10.45
CA SER A 73 -20.84 0.77 -11.30
C SER A 73 -20.02 1.23 -12.50
N GLY A 74 -18.73 0.93 -12.51
CA GLY A 74 -17.82 1.44 -13.52
C GLY A 74 -17.06 2.67 -13.08
N GLU A 75 -17.44 3.27 -11.95
CA GLU A 75 -16.68 4.41 -11.42
C GLU A 75 -15.37 3.91 -10.88
N LEU A 76 -14.33 4.70 -11.00
CA LEU A 76 -13.02 4.27 -10.52
C LEU A 76 -12.20 5.44 -10.01
N MET A 77 -11.20 5.12 -9.20
CA MET A 77 -10.19 6.07 -8.76
C MET A 77 -8.84 5.41 -8.98
N GLU A 78 -7.83 6.21 -9.32
CA GLU A 78 -6.53 5.64 -9.61
C GLU A 78 -5.41 6.56 -9.19
N SER A 79 -4.25 5.98 -8.98
CA SER A 79 -3.04 6.71 -8.65
C SER A 79 -1.84 6.02 -9.27
N LEU A 80 -0.75 6.75 -9.43
CA LEU A 80 0.49 6.20 -9.98
C LEU A 80 1.57 6.25 -8.92
N THR A 81 2.34 5.17 -8.82
CA THR A 81 3.47 5.11 -7.92
C THR A 81 4.67 4.63 -8.71
N GLU A 82 5.72 5.42 -8.73
CA GLU A 82 6.90 5.06 -9.50
C GLU A 82 7.59 3.84 -8.89
N ILE A 83 8.03 2.93 -9.76
CA ILE A 83 8.77 1.76 -9.33
C ILE A 83 10.24 2.18 -9.30
N ILE A 84 10.83 2.12 -8.12
CA ILE A 84 12.22 2.53 -7.92
C ILE A 84 13.03 1.31 -7.56
N TYR A 85 14.16 1.14 -8.25
CA TYR A 85 15.09 0.08 -7.94
C TYR A 85 16.49 0.58 -8.30
N ASN A 86 17.44 0.16 -7.50
CA ASN A 86 18.77 0.74 -7.60
C ASN A 86 19.71 -0.02 -8.51
N LYS A 87 19.24 -1.03 -9.20
CA LYS A 87 20.07 -1.83 -10.07
C LYS A 87 19.39 -2.03 -11.39
N GLN A 88 19.85 -1.39 -12.42
CA GLN A 88 19.23 -1.50 -13.72
C GLN A 88 19.51 -2.85 -14.35
N ASN A 89 18.60 -3.29 -15.20
CA ASN A 89 18.73 -4.55 -15.90
C ASN A 89 18.89 -5.76 -14.97
N ASP A 90 18.34 -5.64 -13.78
CA ASP A 90 18.37 -6.71 -12.80
C ASP A 90 16.93 -7.07 -12.48
N ALA A 91 16.51 -8.24 -12.92
CA ALA A 91 15.11 -8.65 -12.77
C ALA A 91 14.70 -8.77 -11.30
N GLN A 92 15.62 -9.21 -10.45
CA GLN A 92 15.30 -9.36 -9.04
C GLN A 92 15.12 -8.01 -8.37
N ALA A 93 15.98 -7.04 -8.70
CA ALA A 93 15.84 -5.70 -8.16
C ALA A 93 14.52 -5.07 -8.61
N GLN A 94 14.18 -5.30 -9.89
CA GLN A 94 12.94 -4.77 -10.41
C GLN A 94 11.72 -5.39 -9.70
N GLY A 95 11.76 -6.70 -9.49
CA GLY A 95 10.68 -7.38 -8.78
C GLY A 95 10.51 -6.85 -7.37
N SER A 96 11.61 -6.60 -6.67
CA SER A 96 11.56 -6.03 -5.34
C SER A 96 10.95 -4.63 -5.37
N GLY A 97 11.34 -3.83 -6.36
CA GLY A 97 10.79 -2.49 -6.51
C GLY A 97 9.30 -2.51 -6.78
N ILE A 98 8.84 -3.47 -7.57
CA ILE A 98 7.42 -3.62 -7.86
C ILE A 98 6.65 -3.96 -6.59
N SER A 99 7.14 -4.92 -5.81
CA SER A 99 6.47 -5.31 -4.57
C SER A 99 6.40 -4.13 -3.60
N TYR A 100 7.49 -3.37 -3.50
CA TYR A 100 7.54 -2.23 -2.63
C TYR A 100 6.52 -1.18 -3.06
N ALA A 101 6.47 -0.89 -4.36
CA ALA A 101 5.54 0.10 -4.88
C ALA A 101 4.08 -0.35 -4.69
N ARG A 102 3.79 -1.63 -4.93
CA ARG A 102 2.44 -2.15 -4.74
C ARG A 102 2.01 -2.04 -3.30
N ARG A 103 2.90 -2.36 -2.39
CA ARG A 103 2.60 -2.35 -0.95
C ARG A 103 2.26 -0.94 -0.48
N TYR A 104 3.14 0.01 -0.77
CA TYR A 104 2.93 1.36 -0.31
C TYR A 104 1.79 2.06 -1.04
N ALA A 105 1.64 1.77 -2.33
CA ALA A 105 0.56 2.37 -3.09
C ALA A 105 -0.82 1.97 -2.54
N LEU A 106 -0.99 0.68 -2.27
CA LEU A 106 -2.28 0.21 -1.78
C LEU A 106 -2.54 0.69 -0.37
N GLN A 107 -1.55 0.58 0.49
CA GLN A 107 -1.68 1.00 1.88
C GLN A 107 -2.06 2.48 1.97
N SER A 108 -1.37 3.32 1.24
CA SER A 108 -1.60 4.76 1.34
C SER A 108 -2.91 5.16 0.68
N PHE A 109 -3.28 4.47 -0.40
CA PHE A 109 -4.49 4.85 -1.12
C PHE A 109 -5.74 4.66 -0.27
N VAL A 110 -5.81 3.55 0.46
CA VAL A 110 -6.96 3.28 1.31
C VAL A 110 -6.75 3.76 2.75
N CYS A 111 -5.58 4.32 3.03
CA CYS A 111 -5.32 5.00 4.30
C CYS A 111 -5.40 4.08 5.52
N VAL A 112 -4.92 2.84 5.39
CA VAL A 112 -4.83 1.98 6.56
C VAL A 112 -3.56 2.32 7.32
N GLY A 113 -3.42 1.79 8.51
CA GLY A 113 -2.27 2.08 9.34
C GLY A 113 -0.95 1.67 8.70
N SER A 114 0.12 2.11 9.30
CA SER A 114 1.45 1.86 8.75
C SER A 114 1.75 0.38 8.71
N ALA A 115 2.24 -0.06 7.58
CA ALA A 115 2.63 -1.43 7.40
C ALA A 115 4.04 -1.66 7.88
N ASP A 116 4.78 -0.59 8.14
CA ASP A 116 6.20 -0.66 8.38
C ASP A 116 6.48 0.24 9.57
N ASP A 117 7.03 -0.29 10.63
CA ASP A 117 7.28 0.50 11.81
C ASP A 117 8.76 0.70 12.09
N ASP A 118 9.59 0.54 11.07
CA ASP A 118 11.02 0.71 11.25
C ASP A 118 11.35 2.08 11.79
N GLY A 119 10.81 3.10 11.18
CA GLY A 119 11.08 4.45 11.62
C GLY A 119 10.54 4.72 12.99
N GLN A 120 9.40 4.14 13.28
CA GLN A 120 8.82 4.33 14.58
C GLN A 120 9.62 3.66 15.67
N LYS A 121 10.17 2.51 15.38
CA LYS A 121 11.01 1.85 16.36
C LYS A 121 12.23 2.69 16.64
N ALA A 122 12.82 3.28 15.65
CA ALA A 122 13.96 4.14 15.85
C ALA A 122 13.59 5.36 16.67
N VAL A 123 12.40 5.87 16.46
CA VAL A 123 11.96 7.03 17.21
C VAL A 123 11.60 6.66 18.64
N GLN A 124 11.00 5.52 18.82
CA GLN A 124 10.60 5.11 20.14
C GLN A 124 11.75 4.91 21.07
N SER A 125 12.91 4.66 20.51
CA SER A 125 14.07 4.55 21.38
C SER A 125 14.38 5.92 22.00
N LYS A 126 13.81 6.99 21.47
CA LYS A 126 13.99 8.30 22.01
C LYS A 126 12.70 8.71 22.56
N PRO A 127 12.60 8.92 23.76
CA PRO A 127 11.37 9.30 24.38
C PRO A 127 10.73 10.44 23.75
N ASN A 128 9.61 10.30 23.67
CA ASN A 128 8.83 11.36 23.22
C ASN A 128 9.06 12.03 22.07
N ALA A 129 9.71 12.09 21.67
CA ALA A 129 9.90 12.79 20.59
C ALA A 129 8.80 12.82 19.90
N THR A 130 8.73 12.85 19.22
CA THR A 130 7.90 13.00 18.35
C THR A 130 6.73 12.51 18.27
N LYS A 131 6.47 11.81 18.66
CA LYS A 131 5.35 11.41 18.47
C LYS A 131 4.46 12.31 18.05
N GLU A 132 4.51 13.26 18.30
CA GLU A 132 3.59 14.13 17.96
C GLU A 132 3.61 14.49 16.68
N ILE A 133 4.39 14.38 16.18
CA ILE A 133 4.44 14.79 14.94
C ILE A 133 3.61 14.24 14.14
N LEU A 134 3.21 13.76 14.03
CA LEU A 134 2.46 13.49 13.16
C LEU A 134 1.81 13.29 12.97
#